data_da6bc7b5d07358990cb7c5163d8e9d5f
#
_entry.id   da6bc7b5d07358990cb7c5163d8e9d5f
#
_cell.length_a   1.000
_cell.length_b   1.000
_cell.length_c   1.000
_cell.angle_alpha   90.00
_cell.angle_beta   90.00
_cell.angle_gamma   90.00
#
_symmetry.space_group_name_H-M   'P 1'
#
loop_
_entity.id
_entity.type
_entity.pdbx_description
1 polymer ?
#
loop_
_entity_poly.entity_id
_entity_poly.type
_entity_poly.pdbx_seq_one_letter_code
_entity_poly.pdbx_strand_id
1 'polypeptide(L)'
;LIEGSGGRAGPISAILWGPPGTGKTTLAHLVASAAGREFVELSAVTAGVKDVRAVMEAAERNRSLFDRQTVLFLDEIHRFTKAQQDALLPGVENRQVILVAATTENPSFSVIAPLLSRSVLVTLTSLGEKDIREVIDAAVTAPEGLDAAYVLAEDARDHLVRVSGGDARRALTALEA
;
A
#
# COMPACT_ATOMS: atom_id res chain seq x y z
N LEU A 1 11.32 -5.57 6.46
CA LEU A 1 11.21 -4.27 5.77
C LEU A 1 11.31 -3.08 6.75
N ILE A 2 10.99 -3.25 8.02
CA ILE A 2 10.87 -2.15 8.99
C ILE A 2 12.20 -1.89 9.71
N GLU A 3 12.98 -2.92 9.97
CA GLU A 3 14.29 -2.80 10.61
C GLU A 3 15.35 -3.46 9.71
N GLY A 4 16.33 -2.67 9.27
CA GLY A 4 17.55 -3.25 8.73
C GLY A 4 18.25 -4.03 9.82
N SER A 5 18.39 -5.33 9.64
CA SER A 5 19.18 -6.17 10.56
C SER A 5 20.58 -5.59 10.73
N GLY A 6 20.85 -5.04 11.88
CA GLY A 6 22.12 -4.71 12.50
C GLY A 6 23.29 -4.32 11.60
N GLY A 7 23.21 -3.20 10.87
CA GLY A 7 24.37 -2.66 10.17
C GLY A 7 24.02 -1.96 8.86
N ARG A 8 24.02 -0.65 8.83
CA ARG A 8 24.10 0.26 7.67
C ARG A 8 23.13 0.14 6.49
N ALA A 9 22.21 -0.82 6.45
CA ALA A 9 21.15 -0.87 5.44
C ALA A 9 19.96 -0.01 5.92
N GLY A 10 19.80 1.17 5.35
CA GLY A 10 18.61 1.99 5.57
C GLY A 10 17.34 1.31 5.04
N PRO A 11 16.16 1.86 5.33
CA PRO A 11 14.89 1.30 4.89
C PRO A 11 14.87 1.18 3.35
N ILE A 12 14.32 0.06 2.87
CA ILE A 12 14.33 -0.32 1.46
C ILE A 12 12.96 -0.01 0.87
N SER A 13 12.91 0.57 -0.32
CA SER A 13 11.68 0.73 -1.09
C SER A 13 11.08 -0.63 -1.47
N ALA A 14 9.78 -0.68 -1.68
CA ALA A 14 9.06 -1.90 -2.00
C ALA A 14 8.05 -1.69 -3.14
N ILE A 15 7.83 -2.74 -3.91
CA ILE A 15 6.75 -2.82 -4.88
C ILE A 15 5.81 -3.94 -4.46
N LEU A 16 4.57 -3.59 -4.16
CA LEU A 16 3.51 -4.49 -3.75
C LEU A 16 2.72 -4.91 -5.00
N TRP A 17 2.85 -6.15 -5.39
CA TRP A 17 2.16 -6.71 -6.55
C TRP A 17 1.12 -7.73 -6.12
N GLY A 18 -0.10 -7.62 -6.64
CA GLY A 18 -1.14 -8.61 -6.38
C GLY A 18 -2.53 -8.11 -6.76
N PRO A 19 -3.54 -8.98 -6.68
CA PRO A 19 -4.92 -8.68 -7.01
C PRO A 19 -5.49 -7.51 -6.19
N PRO A 20 -6.58 -6.86 -6.62
CA PRO A 20 -7.27 -5.87 -5.80
C PRO A 20 -7.79 -6.48 -4.49
N GLY A 21 -8.01 -5.64 -3.48
CA GLY A 21 -8.56 -6.05 -2.18
C GLY A 21 -7.67 -6.96 -1.32
N THR A 22 -6.37 -7.10 -1.63
CA THR A 22 -5.41 -7.88 -0.86
C THR A 22 -4.69 -7.09 0.24
N GLY A 23 -5.11 -5.85 0.52
CA GLY A 23 -4.55 -5.05 1.61
C GLY A 23 -3.26 -4.31 1.29
N LYS A 24 -2.90 -4.06 0.02
CA LYS A 24 -1.66 -3.34 -0.36
C LYS A 24 -1.54 -1.97 0.33
N THR A 25 -2.58 -1.15 0.27
CA THR A 25 -2.63 0.17 0.94
C THR A 25 -2.54 0.03 2.46
N THR A 26 -3.30 -0.90 3.03
CA THR A 26 -3.27 -1.17 4.48
C THR A 26 -1.88 -1.57 4.96
N LEU A 27 -1.20 -2.44 4.22
CA LEU A 27 0.18 -2.85 4.52
C LEU A 27 1.14 -1.66 4.47
N ALA A 28 1.00 -0.77 3.49
CA ALA A 28 1.82 0.43 3.39
C ALA A 28 1.62 1.38 4.57
N HIS A 29 0.38 1.59 5.00
CA HIS A 29 0.05 2.36 6.21
C HIS A 29 0.67 1.75 7.48
N LEU A 30 0.54 0.44 7.66
CA LEU A 30 1.11 -0.26 8.81
C LEU A 30 2.64 -0.12 8.85
N VAL A 31 3.31 -0.26 7.71
CA VAL A 31 4.78 -0.09 7.61
C VAL A 31 5.21 1.32 8.00
N ALA A 32 4.47 2.34 7.58
CA ALA A 32 4.78 3.73 7.94
C ALA A 32 4.56 4.00 9.43
N SER A 33 3.38 3.62 9.95
CA SER A 33 2.98 3.83 11.34
C SER A 33 3.90 3.12 12.33
N ALA A 34 4.23 1.85 12.09
CA ALA A 34 5.09 1.05 12.96
C ALA A 34 6.50 1.65 13.11
N ALA A 35 6.95 2.43 12.13
CA ALA A 35 8.27 3.07 12.16
C ALA A 35 8.21 4.58 12.50
N GLY A 36 7.04 5.11 12.89
CA GLY A 36 6.86 6.53 13.23
C GLY A 36 7.17 7.49 12.08
N ARG A 37 7.00 7.02 10.83
CA ARG A 37 7.30 7.78 9.62
C ARG A 37 6.10 8.60 9.15
N GLU A 38 6.39 9.67 8.42
CA GLU A 38 5.36 10.40 7.68
C GLU A 38 4.82 9.50 6.55
N PHE A 39 3.50 9.49 6.36
CA PHE A 39 2.87 8.74 5.27
C PHE A 39 2.24 9.72 4.30
N VAL A 40 2.62 9.62 3.04
CA VAL A 40 2.06 10.41 1.95
C VAL A 40 1.58 9.45 0.87
N GLU A 41 0.32 9.58 0.49
CA GLU A 41 -0.31 8.79 -0.55
C GLU A 41 -0.50 9.59 -1.83
N LEU A 42 -0.10 9.01 -2.95
CA LEU A 42 -0.42 9.48 -4.30
C LEU A 42 -1.07 8.35 -5.10
N SER A 43 -2.08 8.69 -5.90
CA SER A 43 -2.61 7.78 -6.90
C SER A 43 -2.05 8.14 -8.28
N ALA A 44 -1.45 7.18 -8.95
CA ALA A 44 -0.92 7.38 -10.31
C ALA A 44 -2.02 7.65 -11.35
N VAL A 45 -3.29 7.47 -10.99
CA VAL A 45 -4.44 7.83 -11.84
C VAL A 45 -4.63 9.36 -11.92
N THR A 46 -4.37 10.07 -10.81
CA THR A 46 -4.65 11.51 -10.70
C THR A 46 -3.40 12.37 -10.56
N ALA A 47 -2.31 11.81 -10.03
CA ALA A 47 -1.07 12.53 -9.79
C ALA A 47 -0.21 12.66 -11.06
N GLY A 48 0.63 13.69 -11.07
CA GLY A 48 1.61 13.94 -12.12
C GLY A 48 3.01 14.20 -11.57
N VAL A 49 3.96 14.50 -12.46
CA VAL A 49 5.36 14.81 -12.11
C VAL A 49 5.46 15.97 -11.10
N LYS A 50 4.55 16.96 -11.21
CA LYS A 50 4.50 18.10 -10.28
C LYS A 50 4.22 17.65 -8.85
N ASP A 51 3.26 16.73 -8.69
CA ASP A 51 2.87 16.22 -7.37
C ASP A 51 4.00 15.38 -6.76
N VAL A 52 4.65 14.53 -7.57
CA VAL A 52 5.83 13.77 -7.16
C VAL A 52 6.93 14.72 -6.63
N ARG A 53 7.25 15.78 -7.37
CA ARG A 53 8.27 16.75 -6.94
C ARG A 53 7.90 17.46 -5.64
N ALA A 54 6.65 17.88 -5.50
CA ALA A 54 6.17 18.53 -4.27
C ALA A 54 6.33 17.61 -3.05
N VAL A 55 6.04 16.31 -3.19
CA VAL A 55 6.26 15.32 -2.12
C VAL A 55 7.75 15.17 -1.80
N MET A 56 8.63 15.11 -2.82
CA MET A 56 10.08 15.02 -2.59
C MET A 56 10.63 16.22 -1.83
N GLU A 57 10.20 17.43 -2.19
CA GLU A 57 10.58 18.66 -1.50
C GLU A 57 10.06 18.71 -0.06
N ALA A 58 8.83 18.26 0.17
CA ALA A 58 8.26 18.16 1.52
C ALA A 58 9.00 17.12 2.37
N ALA A 59 9.33 15.96 1.80
CA ALA A 59 10.08 14.91 2.47
C ALA A 59 11.49 15.36 2.87
N GLU A 60 12.18 16.12 2.01
CA GLU A 60 13.49 16.68 2.32
C GLU A 60 13.42 17.70 3.46
N ARG A 61 12.38 18.56 3.47
CA ARG A 61 12.14 19.48 4.59
C ARG A 61 11.87 18.72 5.90
N ASN A 62 11.02 17.72 5.87
CA ASN A 62 10.69 16.92 7.06
C ASN A 62 11.93 16.21 7.63
N ARG A 63 12.77 15.66 6.75
CA ARG A 63 14.02 15.03 7.16
C ARG A 63 15.00 16.04 7.76
N SER A 64 15.16 17.21 7.14
CA SER A 64 16.12 18.23 7.58
C SER A 64 15.72 18.93 8.88
N LEU A 65 14.41 19.15 9.10
CA LEU A 65 13.91 19.90 10.25
C LEU A 65 13.54 19.02 11.44
N PHE A 66 13.06 17.79 11.19
CA PHE A 66 12.45 16.94 12.20
C PHE A 66 13.11 15.55 12.29
N ASP A 67 14.15 15.27 11.48
CA ASP A 67 14.77 13.92 11.34
C ASP A 67 13.74 12.83 11.06
N ARG A 68 12.65 13.19 10.35
CA ARG A 68 11.51 12.30 10.08
C ARG A 68 11.54 11.84 8.64
N GLN A 69 11.60 10.53 8.44
CA GLN A 69 11.52 9.92 7.11
C GLN A 69 10.08 9.90 6.59
N THR A 70 9.94 10.02 5.28
CA THR A 70 8.65 9.95 4.59
C THR A 70 8.53 8.65 3.81
N VAL A 71 7.43 7.93 4.02
CA VAL A 71 6.98 6.83 3.16
C VAL A 71 6.05 7.43 2.11
N LEU A 72 6.46 7.36 0.85
CA LEU A 72 5.61 7.69 -0.29
C LEU A 72 4.93 6.41 -0.77
N PHE A 73 3.63 6.29 -0.53
CA PHE A 73 2.81 5.25 -1.14
C PHE A 73 2.28 5.75 -2.49
N LEU A 74 2.61 5.02 -3.54
CA LEU A 74 2.12 5.30 -4.90
C LEU A 74 1.22 4.15 -5.36
N ASP A 75 -0.09 4.40 -5.35
CA ASP A 75 -1.06 3.42 -5.84
C ASP A 75 -1.13 3.41 -7.36
N GLU A 76 -1.34 2.21 -7.93
CA GLU A 76 -1.50 1.98 -9.37
C GLU A 76 -0.30 2.48 -10.22
N ILE A 77 0.95 2.25 -9.77
CA ILE A 77 2.17 2.76 -10.42
C ILE A 77 2.22 2.46 -11.94
N HIS A 78 1.57 1.38 -12.39
CA HIS A 78 1.47 1.02 -13.82
C HIS A 78 0.73 2.06 -14.66
N ARG A 79 -0.02 2.98 -14.04
CA ARG A 79 -0.67 4.12 -14.72
C ARG A 79 0.29 5.26 -15.03
N PHE A 80 1.42 5.32 -14.34
CA PHE A 80 2.45 6.28 -14.66
C PHE A 80 3.19 5.90 -15.95
N THR A 81 3.37 6.86 -16.84
CA THR A 81 4.30 6.73 -17.97
C THR A 81 5.73 6.53 -17.47
N LYS A 82 6.62 6.02 -18.32
CA LYS A 82 8.04 5.85 -17.98
C LYS A 82 8.67 7.15 -17.50
N ALA A 83 8.37 8.29 -18.15
CA ALA A 83 8.89 9.60 -17.75
C ALA A 83 8.36 10.06 -16.37
N GLN A 84 7.13 9.69 -16.00
CA GLN A 84 6.60 9.95 -14.66
C GLN A 84 7.25 9.06 -13.61
N GLN A 85 7.52 7.80 -13.94
CA GLN A 85 8.26 6.89 -13.06
C GLN A 85 9.72 7.33 -12.88
N ASP A 86 10.37 7.83 -13.95
CA ASP A 86 11.74 8.41 -13.86
C ASP A 86 11.80 9.57 -12.86
N ALA A 87 10.74 10.35 -12.71
CA ALA A 87 10.68 11.44 -11.73
C ALA A 87 10.76 10.98 -10.27
N LEU A 88 10.49 9.69 -9.98
CA LEU A 88 10.63 9.09 -8.64
C LEU A 88 12.09 8.75 -8.30
N LEU A 89 12.94 8.50 -9.31
CA LEU A 89 14.29 7.99 -9.10
C LEU A 89 15.16 8.87 -8.19
N PRO A 90 15.24 10.20 -8.37
CA PRO A 90 16.07 11.03 -7.51
C PRO A 90 15.69 10.92 -6.03
N GLY A 91 14.39 10.88 -5.73
CA GLY A 91 13.90 10.74 -4.36
C GLY A 91 14.20 9.38 -3.72
N VAL A 92 14.18 8.32 -4.52
CA VAL A 92 14.52 6.97 -4.07
C VAL A 92 16.02 6.81 -3.92
N GLU A 93 16.81 7.27 -4.88
CA GLU A 93 18.28 7.18 -4.88
C GLU A 93 18.92 7.99 -3.74
N ASN A 94 18.44 9.21 -3.53
CA ASN A 94 18.92 10.08 -2.47
C ASN A 94 18.26 9.78 -1.10
N ARG A 95 17.44 8.75 -1.03
CA ARG A 95 16.70 8.35 0.19
C ARG A 95 15.89 9.50 0.80
N GLN A 96 15.37 10.39 -0.04
CA GLN A 96 14.45 11.44 0.40
C GLN A 96 13.12 10.84 0.83
N VAL A 97 12.68 9.80 0.12
CA VAL A 97 11.49 9.00 0.45
C VAL A 97 11.82 7.50 0.44
N ILE A 98 11.01 6.75 1.16
CA ILE A 98 10.89 5.31 1.03
C ILE A 98 9.68 5.07 0.13
N LEU A 99 9.93 4.62 -1.11
CA LEU A 99 8.85 4.35 -2.04
C LEU A 99 8.20 3.00 -1.70
N VAL A 100 6.89 3.00 -1.50
CA VAL A 100 6.06 1.80 -1.48
C VAL A 100 5.06 1.93 -2.63
N ALA A 101 5.35 1.28 -3.75
CA ALA A 101 4.48 1.33 -4.92
C ALA A 101 3.56 0.11 -4.96
N ALA A 102 2.30 0.29 -5.35
CA ALA A 102 1.34 -0.78 -5.53
C ALA A 102 0.95 -0.94 -7.00
N THR A 103 0.74 -2.18 -7.43
CA THR A 103 0.28 -2.50 -8.77
C THR A 103 -0.50 -3.81 -8.81
N THR A 104 -1.48 -3.89 -9.70
CA THR A 104 -2.18 -5.12 -10.05
C THR A 104 -1.57 -5.79 -11.30
N GLU A 105 -0.76 -5.07 -12.07
CA GLU A 105 -0.08 -5.58 -13.26
C GLU A 105 1.30 -6.15 -12.92
N ASN A 106 1.81 -7.04 -13.79
CA ASN A 106 3.14 -7.62 -13.58
C ASN A 106 4.22 -6.51 -13.63
N PRO A 107 4.95 -6.29 -12.50
CA PRO A 107 5.92 -5.21 -12.38
C PRO A 107 7.05 -5.27 -13.41
N SER A 108 7.40 -6.47 -13.88
CA SER A 108 8.47 -6.64 -14.88
C SER A 108 8.16 -5.95 -16.22
N PHE A 109 6.88 -5.68 -16.50
CA PHE A 109 6.44 -4.99 -17.71
C PHE A 109 5.96 -3.55 -17.47
N SER A 110 5.46 -3.28 -16.27
CA SER A 110 4.79 -2.02 -15.93
C SER A 110 5.65 -1.04 -15.12
N VAL A 111 6.76 -1.51 -14.53
CA VAL A 111 7.67 -0.67 -13.75
C VAL A 111 9.03 -0.62 -14.42
N ILE A 112 9.66 0.56 -14.43
CA ILE A 112 10.98 0.74 -15.02
C ILE A 112 12.07 -0.02 -14.24
N ALA A 113 13.04 -0.58 -14.95
CA ALA A 113 14.11 -1.40 -14.38
C ALA A 113 14.90 -0.66 -13.25
N PRO A 114 15.20 0.66 -13.34
CA PRO A 114 15.88 1.37 -12.25
C PRO A 114 15.12 1.39 -10.92
N LEU A 115 13.78 1.45 -10.93
CA LEU A 115 12.97 1.35 -9.70
C LEU A 115 12.93 -0.09 -9.18
N LEU A 116 12.77 -1.07 -10.08
CA LEU A 116 12.79 -2.49 -9.72
C LEU A 116 14.09 -2.89 -9.03
N SER A 117 15.23 -2.45 -9.54
CA SER A 117 16.55 -2.79 -8.98
C SER A 117 16.82 -2.20 -7.60
N ARG A 118 16.05 -1.19 -7.19
CA ARG A 118 16.16 -0.48 -5.91
C ARG A 118 15.04 -0.80 -4.93
N SER A 119 14.16 -1.72 -5.30
CA SER A 119 12.99 -2.07 -4.51
C SER A 119 12.92 -3.57 -4.26
N VAL A 120 12.36 -3.96 -3.15
CA VAL A 120 11.97 -5.35 -2.90
C VAL A 120 10.60 -5.60 -3.51
N LEU A 121 10.48 -6.64 -4.32
CA LEU A 121 9.19 -7.07 -4.83
C LEU A 121 8.50 -7.95 -3.79
N VAL A 122 7.31 -7.55 -3.38
CA VAL A 122 6.43 -8.29 -2.47
C VAL A 122 5.19 -8.71 -3.25
N THR A 123 5.01 -10.01 -3.42
CA THR A 123 3.84 -10.56 -4.09
C THR A 123 2.76 -10.89 -3.07
N LEU A 124 1.56 -10.37 -3.28
CA LEU A 124 0.38 -10.67 -2.50
C LEU A 124 -0.57 -11.54 -3.33
N THR A 125 -1.15 -12.53 -2.70
CA THR A 125 -2.15 -13.40 -3.31
C THR A 125 -3.55 -13.02 -2.83
N SER A 126 -4.58 -13.45 -3.55
CA SER A 126 -5.97 -13.33 -3.08
C SER A 126 -6.11 -13.94 -1.68
N LEU A 127 -6.94 -13.31 -0.87
CA LEU A 127 -7.24 -13.80 0.48
C LEU A 127 -8.00 -15.12 0.43
N GLY A 128 -7.69 -16.02 1.36
CA GLY A 128 -8.43 -17.25 1.53
C GLY A 128 -9.81 -17.01 2.19
N GLU A 129 -10.69 -18.01 2.14
CA GLU A 129 -12.00 -17.92 2.77
C GLU A 129 -11.92 -17.60 4.26
N LYS A 130 -10.94 -18.19 4.96
CA LYS A 130 -10.68 -17.92 6.37
C LYS A 130 -10.29 -16.45 6.61
N ASP A 131 -9.40 -15.92 5.79
CA ASP A 131 -8.94 -14.52 5.91
C ASP A 131 -10.10 -13.55 5.67
N ILE A 132 -10.96 -13.84 4.66
CA ILE A 132 -12.16 -13.03 4.39
C ILE A 132 -13.15 -13.10 5.55
N ARG A 133 -13.35 -14.27 6.18
CA ARG A 133 -14.17 -14.37 7.38
C ARG A 133 -13.65 -13.51 8.51
N GLU A 134 -12.35 -13.55 8.77
CA GLU A 134 -11.71 -12.73 9.81
C GLU A 134 -11.90 -11.22 9.52
N VAL A 135 -11.79 -10.80 8.26
CA VAL A 135 -12.05 -9.40 7.86
C VAL A 135 -13.51 -9.00 8.09
N ILE A 136 -14.47 -9.86 7.72
CA ILE A 136 -15.91 -9.60 7.95
C ILE A 136 -16.20 -9.53 9.45
N ASP A 137 -15.71 -10.47 10.24
CA ASP A 137 -15.94 -10.53 11.69
C ASP A 137 -15.36 -9.30 12.40
N ALA A 138 -14.16 -8.88 11.99
CA ALA A 138 -13.56 -7.65 12.49
C ALA A 138 -14.41 -6.42 12.13
N ALA A 139 -14.91 -6.32 10.90
CA ALA A 139 -15.75 -5.21 10.48
C ALA A 139 -17.10 -5.16 11.21
N VAL A 140 -17.69 -6.31 11.54
CA VAL A 140 -18.94 -6.39 12.32
C VAL A 140 -18.71 -5.92 13.76
N THR A 141 -17.57 -6.25 14.37
CA THR A 141 -17.33 -6.03 15.80
C THR A 141 -16.58 -4.75 16.13
N ALA A 142 -15.74 -4.25 15.21
CA ALA A 142 -14.90 -3.07 15.46
C ALA A 142 -15.74 -1.78 15.57
N PRO A 143 -15.36 -0.86 16.49
CA PRO A 143 -16.01 0.45 16.61
C PRO A 143 -15.99 1.28 15.33
N GLU A 144 -14.95 1.11 14.51
CA GLU A 144 -14.79 1.78 13.21
C GLU A 144 -15.65 1.11 12.10
N GLY A 145 -16.23 -0.07 12.40
CA GLY A 145 -17.11 -0.82 11.50
C GLY A 145 -18.57 -0.71 11.93
N LEU A 146 -19.22 -1.86 12.15
CA LEU A 146 -20.63 -1.91 12.55
C LEU A 146 -20.84 -1.88 14.09
N ASP A 147 -19.77 -1.75 14.88
CA ASP A 147 -19.79 -1.62 16.36
C ASP A 147 -20.68 -2.67 17.06
N ALA A 148 -20.66 -3.90 16.55
CA ALA A 148 -21.50 -5.00 17.02
C ALA A 148 -23.02 -4.69 17.04
N ALA A 149 -23.47 -3.66 16.29
CA ALA A 149 -24.88 -3.29 16.22
C ALA A 149 -25.76 -4.33 15.54
N TYR A 150 -25.13 -5.24 14.78
CA TYR A 150 -25.81 -6.29 14.01
C TYR A 150 -25.22 -7.66 14.31
N VAL A 151 -26.07 -8.67 14.24
CA VAL A 151 -25.66 -10.09 14.28
C VAL A 151 -25.71 -10.64 12.87
N LEU A 152 -24.54 -11.00 12.34
CA LEU A 152 -24.46 -11.61 11.02
C LEU A 152 -24.74 -13.11 11.11
N ALA A 153 -25.79 -13.57 10.45
CA ALA A 153 -26.13 -14.99 10.36
C ALA A 153 -25.03 -15.77 9.59
N GLU A 154 -24.84 -17.05 9.92
CA GLU A 154 -23.75 -17.85 9.33
C GLU A 154 -23.88 -18.02 7.82
N ASP A 155 -25.11 -18.23 7.33
CA ASP A 155 -25.41 -18.35 5.90
C ASP A 155 -25.14 -17.04 5.14
N ALA A 156 -25.42 -15.88 5.74
CA ALA A 156 -25.09 -14.57 5.20
C ALA A 156 -23.57 -14.37 5.15
N ARG A 157 -22.85 -14.74 6.22
CA ARG A 157 -21.39 -14.72 6.26
C ARG A 157 -20.79 -15.58 5.14
N ASP A 158 -21.26 -16.81 4.98
CA ASP A 158 -20.84 -17.71 3.92
C ASP A 158 -21.10 -17.15 2.53
N HIS A 159 -22.23 -16.45 2.38
CA HIS A 159 -22.56 -15.78 1.12
C HIS A 159 -21.56 -14.66 0.81
N LEU A 160 -21.26 -13.79 1.79
CA LEU A 160 -20.28 -12.71 1.63
C LEU A 160 -18.89 -13.23 1.26
N VAL A 161 -18.45 -14.31 1.92
CA VAL A 161 -17.16 -14.98 1.60
C VAL A 161 -17.15 -15.44 0.14
N ARG A 162 -18.20 -16.11 -0.32
CA ARG A 162 -18.28 -16.60 -1.71
C ARG A 162 -18.28 -15.47 -2.73
N VAL A 163 -19.06 -14.42 -2.52
CA VAL A 163 -19.19 -13.33 -3.50
C VAL A 163 -17.96 -12.42 -3.53
N SER A 164 -17.17 -12.40 -2.46
CA SER A 164 -15.92 -11.62 -2.40
C SER A 164 -14.86 -12.12 -3.38
N GLY A 165 -14.79 -13.44 -3.60
CA GLY A 165 -13.77 -14.04 -4.44
C GLY A 165 -12.33 -13.77 -3.97
N GLY A 166 -12.13 -13.59 -2.65
CA GLY A 166 -10.82 -13.28 -2.05
C GLY A 166 -10.43 -11.80 -2.08
N ASP A 167 -11.37 -10.92 -2.39
CA ASP A 167 -11.23 -9.46 -2.36
C ASP A 167 -11.90 -8.90 -1.09
N ALA A 168 -11.11 -8.43 -0.12
CA ALA A 168 -11.62 -7.87 1.13
C ALA A 168 -12.48 -6.62 0.92
N ARG A 169 -12.12 -5.75 -0.02
CA ARG A 169 -12.89 -4.53 -0.33
C ARG A 169 -14.30 -4.92 -0.80
N ARG A 170 -14.38 -5.91 -1.68
CA ARG A 170 -15.67 -6.41 -2.19
C ARG A 170 -16.50 -7.05 -1.07
N ALA A 171 -15.87 -7.80 -0.16
CA ALA A 171 -16.54 -8.36 1.01
C ALA A 171 -17.14 -7.27 1.90
N LEU A 172 -16.36 -6.23 2.22
CA LEU A 172 -16.80 -5.11 3.06
C LEU A 172 -17.90 -4.28 2.39
N THR A 173 -17.77 -3.97 1.10
CA THR A 173 -18.83 -3.26 0.36
C THR A 173 -20.14 -4.05 0.34
N ALA A 174 -20.07 -5.37 0.22
CA ALA A 174 -21.27 -6.21 0.26
C ALA A 174 -21.86 -6.36 1.68
N LEU A 175 -21.03 -6.19 2.72
CA LEU A 175 -21.48 -6.18 4.12
C LEU A 175 -22.23 -4.90 4.46
N GLU A 176 -21.84 -3.76 3.87
CA GLU A 176 -22.46 -2.44 4.09
C GLU A 176 -23.81 -2.28 3.33
N ALA A 177 -24.06 -3.08 2.31
CA ALA A 177 -25.26 -2.98 1.45
C ALA A 177 -26.49 -3.66 2.06
#